data_68e0ad7390422e83868f1934bcfa1a83
#
_entry.id   68e0ad7390422e83868f1934bcfa1a83
#
_cell.length_a   1.000
_cell.length_b   1.000
_cell.length_c   1.000
_cell.angle_alpha   90.00
_cell.angle_beta   90.00
_cell.angle_gamma   90.00
#
_symmetry.space_group_name_H-M   'P 1'
#
loop_
_entity.id
_entity.type
_entity.pdbx_description
1 polymer ?
#
loop_
_entity_poly.entity_id
_entity_poly.type
_entity_poly.pdbx_seq_one_letter_code
_entity_poly.pdbx_strand_id
1 'polypeptide(L)'
;MMLTILEKYFLEHGQLIMPGIGHLSLNQTDAIQVNGQFQPPVHQIVFDAIIEPTTKPSKLFYIYLSDHLDCTVEQAIIDYTAFFTNQLASSSKIDLGNLGHLKITNDAYTFESNYNSAHYFQPIHLDKVQIEDQTENNFNNSTKKWWILPLIIAAAAIIAILLK
;
A
#
# COMPACT_ATOMS: atom_id res chain seq x y z
N MET A 1 3.91 13.25 -19.69
CA MET A 1 3.19 13.85 -18.56
C MET A 1 1.93 13.08 -18.21
N MET A 2 0.95 12.90 -19.11
CA MET A 2 -0.30 12.15 -18.84
C MET A 2 -0.03 10.75 -18.23
N LEU A 3 0.82 9.93 -18.85
CA LEU A 3 1.15 8.58 -18.38
C LEU A 3 1.64 8.56 -16.94
N THR A 4 2.52 9.46 -16.55
CA THR A 4 3.06 9.54 -15.18
C THR A 4 1.97 9.85 -14.16
N ILE A 5 1.00 10.70 -14.52
CA ILE A 5 -0.13 11.04 -13.66
C ILE A 5 -1.07 9.84 -13.51
N LEU A 6 -1.36 9.13 -14.59
CA LEU A 6 -2.20 7.94 -14.58
C LEU A 6 -1.57 6.80 -13.78
N GLU A 7 -0.27 6.58 -13.93
CA GLU A 7 0.48 5.60 -13.15
C GLU A 7 0.40 5.92 -11.65
N LYS A 8 0.66 7.18 -11.27
CA LYS A 8 0.58 7.61 -9.88
C LYS A 8 -0.83 7.41 -9.32
N TYR A 9 -1.85 7.86 -10.04
CA TYR A 9 -3.24 7.67 -9.64
C TYR A 9 -3.59 6.20 -9.43
N PHE A 10 -3.19 5.35 -10.37
CA PHE A 10 -3.45 3.91 -10.29
C PHE A 10 -2.79 3.28 -9.06
N LEU A 11 -1.53 3.61 -8.77
CA LEU A 11 -0.82 3.08 -7.61
C LEU A 11 -1.41 3.57 -6.28
N GLU A 12 -1.95 4.79 -6.24
CA GLU A 12 -2.59 5.36 -5.04
C GLU A 12 -4.00 4.81 -4.80
N HIS A 13 -4.77 4.56 -5.87
CA HIS A 13 -6.20 4.24 -5.78
C HIS A 13 -6.52 2.78 -6.15
N GLY A 14 -5.57 2.05 -6.71
CA GLY A 14 -5.73 0.65 -7.11
C GLY A 14 -6.65 0.41 -8.30
N GLN A 15 -7.15 1.46 -8.96
CA GLN A 15 -8.10 1.36 -10.08
C GLN A 15 -7.88 2.47 -11.10
N LEU A 16 -8.00 2.11 -12.39
CA LEU A 16 -7.96 3.06 -13.50
C LEU A 16 -8.99 2.66 -14.57
N ILE A 17 -10.01 3.49 -14.79
CA ILE A 17 -11.06 3.26 -15.79
C ILE A 17 -10.68 3.96 -17.09
N MET A 18 -10.52 3.20 -18.15
CA MET A 18 -10.21 3.70 -19.50
C MET A 18 -11.50 3.72 -20.33
N PRO A 19 -12.02 4.91 -20.71
CA PRO A 19 -13.29 5.04 -21.39
C PRO A 19 -13.35 4.24 -22.70
N GLY A 20 -14.36 3.37 -22.84
CA GLY A 20 -14.58 2.56 -24.05
C GLY A 20 -13.59 1.40 -24.24
N ILE A 21 -12.69 1.17 -23.30
CA ILE A 21 -11.65 0.13 -23.39
C ILE A 21 -11.83 -0.90 -22.28
N GLY A 22 -11.78 -0.48 -21.02
CA GLY A 22 -11.81 -1.38 -19.90
C GLY A 22 -11.38 -0.70 -18.60
N HIS A 23 -11.11 -1.49 -17.59
CA HIS A 23 -10.52 -0.97 -16.36
C HIS A 23 -9.34 -1.84 -15.91
N LEU A 24 -8.36 -1.20 -15.30
CA LEU A 24 -7.30 -1.85 -14.56
C LEU A 24 -7.65 -1.86 -13.09
N SER A 25 -7.37 -2.97 -12.42
CA SER A 25 -7.46 -3.11 -10.97
C SER A 25 -6.17 -3.71 -10.41
N LEU A 26 -5.80 -3.26 -9.21
CA LEU A 26 -4.66 -3.79 -8.49
C LEU A 26 -5.16 -4.84 -7.49
N ASN A 27 -4.96 -6.11 -7.80
CA ASN A 27 -5.27 -7.20 -6.90
C ASN A 27 -4.08 -7.47 -6.00
N GLN A 28 -4.32 -7.54 -4.70
CA GLN A 28 -3.34 -7.91 -3.70
C GLN A 28 -3.68 -9.28 -3.14
N THR A 29 -2.71 -10.20 -3.17
CA THR A 29 -2.78 -11.47 -2.44
C THR A 29 -2.06 -11.31 -1.12
N ASP A 30 -2.63 -11.89 -0.05
CA ASP A 30 -2.01 -11.87 1.27
C ASP A 30 -0.66 -12.60 1.28
N ALA A 31 0.18 -12.22 2.24
CA ALA A 31 1.40 -12.96 2.52
C ALA A 31 1.05 -14.37 2.97
N ILE A 32 1.70 -15.39 2.40
CA ILE A 32 1.48 -16.79 2.74
C ILE A 32 2.74 -17.42 3.32
N GLN A 33 2.57 -18.34 4.27
CA GLN A 33 3.66 -19.15 4.80
C GLN A 33 3.74 -20.48 4.04
N VAL A 34 4.87 -20.74 3.39
CA VAL A 34 5.13 -21.98 2.69
C VAL A 34 6.48 -22.54 3.14
N ASN A 35 6.50 -23.77 3.65
CA ASN A 35 7.73 -24.46 4.08
C ASN A 35 8.63 -23.64 5.03
N GLY A 36 8.05 -22.94 6.01
CA GLY A 36 8.82 -22.13 6.97
C GLY A 36 9.33 -20.78 6.43
N GLN A 37 8.93 -20.41 5.22
CA GLN A 37 9.23 -19.11 4.62
C GLN A 37 7.96 -18.28 4.53
N PHE A 38 8.04 -17.00 4.87
CA PHE A 38 7.01 -16.04 4.52
C PHE A 38 7.26 -15.54 3.09
N GLN A 39 6.31 -15.82 2.21
CA GLN A 39 6.24 -15.18 0.91
C GLN A 39 5.50 -13.85 1.07
N PRO A 40 6.06 -12.77 0.54
CA PRO A 40 5.45 -11.46 0.62
C PRO A 40 4.12 -11.41 -0.14
N PRO A 41 3.26 -10.41 0.15
CA PRO A 41 2.07 -10.16 -0.64
C PRO A 41 2.46 -9.85 -2.09
N VAL A 42 1.74 -10.45 -3.03
CA VAL A 42 1.96 -10.20 -4.46
C VAL A 42 0.88 -9.24 -4.96
N HIS A 43 1.31 -8.16 -5.58
CA HIS A 43 0.42 -7.23 -6.26
C HIS A 43 0.40 -7.58 -7.75
N GLN A 44 -0.78 -7.79 -8.29
CA GLN A 44 -0.99 -8.10 -9.70
C GLN A 44 -1.96 -7.09 -10.31
N ILE A 45 -1.59 -6.56 -11.47
CA ILE A 45 -2.50 -5.71 -12.25
C ILE A 45 -3.37 -6.63 -13.10
N VAL A 46 -4.68 -6.49 -12.95
CA VAL A 46 -5.69 -7.22 -13.72
C VAL A 46 -6.42 -6.22 -14.61
N PHE A 47 -6.66 -6.62 -15.84
CA PHE A 47 -7.44 -5.86 -16.81
C PHE A 47 -8.76 -6.58 -17.07
N ASP A 48 -9.84 -5.83 -16.96
CA ASP A 48 -11.18 -6.27 -17.34
C ASP A 48 -11.71 -5.37 -18.46
N ALA A 49 -12.06 -5.99 -19.59
CA ALA A 49 -12.68 -5.26 -20.68
C ALA A 49 -14.08 -4.78 -20.26
N ILE A 50 -14.38 -3.52 -20.56
CA ILE A 50 -15.72 -2.97 -20.27
C ILE A 50 -16.72 -3.57 -21.22
N ILE A 51 -17.71 -4.28 -20.67
CA ILE A 51 -18.86 -4.79 -21.40
C ILE A 51 -19.93 -3.70 -21.54
N GLU A 52 -19.98 -2.73 -20.60
CA GLU A 52 -20.93 -1.63 -20.60
C GLU A 52 -20.29 -0.31 -20.98
N PRO A 53 -20.72 0.35 -22.09
CA PRO A 53 -20.12 1.61 -22.55
C PRO A 53 -20.39 2.80 -21.63
N THR A 54 -21.17 2.62 -20.56
CA THR A 54 -21.56 3.66 -19.59
C THR A 54 -20.55 3.85 -18.46
N THR A 55 -19.59 2.94 -18.28
CA THR A 55 -18.61 3.02 -17.20
C THR A 55 -17.64 4.16 -17.47
N LYS A 56 -17.75 5.21 -16.68
CA LYS A 56 -16.90 6.41 -16.76
C LYS A 56 -16.09 6.57 -15.49
N PRO A 57 -14.90 7.17 -15.58
CA PRO A 57 -14.14 7.58 -14.39
C PRO A 57 -14.99 8.46 -13.47
N SER A 58 -14.70 8.38 -12.17
CA SER A 58 -15.40 9.18 -11.17
C SER A 58 -15.08 10.69 -11.31
N LYS A 59 -15.95 11.54 -10.77
CA LYS A 59 -15.68 12.98 -10.72
C LYS A 59 -14.38 13.28 -9.96
N LEU A 60 -14.08 12.51 -8.91
CA LEU A 60 -12.84 12.67 -8.12
C LEU A 60 -11.59 12.39 -8.95
N PHE A 61 -11.63 11.42 -9.84
CA PHE A 61 -10.54 11.17 -10.79
C PHE A 61 -10.27 12.38 -11.69
N TYR A 62 -11.31 13.00 -12.23
CA TYR A 62 -11.13 14.17 -13.10
C TYR A 62 -10.66 15.41 -12.34
N ILE A 63 -11.06 15.57 -11.07
CA ILE A 63 -10.51 16.61 -10.20
C ILE A 63 -9.01 16.36 -9.96
N TYR A 64 -8.64 15.13 -9.60
CA TYR A 64 -7.23 14.76 -9.44
C TYR A 64 -6.42 15.04 -10.71
N LEU A 65 -6.97 14.70 -11.86
CA LEU A 65 -6.31 14.91 -13.14
C LEU A 65 -6.16 16.40 -13.47
N SER A 66 -7.20 17.21 -13.24
CA SER A 66 -7.17 18.66 -13.46
C SER A 66 -6.13 19.37 -12.60
N ASP A 67 -6.00 18.96 -11.33
CA ASP A 67 -4.99 19.51 -10.41
C ASP A 67 -3.55 19.21 -10.86
N HIS A 68 -3.31 18.01 -11.40
CA HIS A 68 -1.99 17.62 -11.86
C HIS A 68 -1.64 18.12 -13.27
N LEU A 69 -2.63 18.47 -14.07
CA LEU A 69 -2.46 19.04 -15.40
C LEU A 69 -2.49 20.58 -15.41
N ASP A 70 -2.82 21.19 -14.26
CA ASP A 70 -3.02 22.64 -14.12
C ASP A 70 -4.06 23.18 -15.12
N CYS A 71 -5.22 22.50 -15.20
CA CYS A 71 -6.28 22.83 -16.13
C CYS A 71 -7.67 22.71 -15.46
N THR A 72 -8.73 23.08 -16.19
CA THR A 72 -10.10 22.88 -15.70
C THR A 72 -10.49 21.41 -15.77
N VAL A 73 -11.50 21.01 -14.97
CA VAL A 73 -12.03 19.63 -14.98
C VAL A 73 -12.57 19.24 -16.37
N GLU A 74 -13.21 20.19 -17.06
CA GLU A 74 -13.72 19.98 -18.41
C GLU A 74 -12.59 19.72 -19.40
N GLN A 75 -11.49 20.47 -19.29
CA GLN A 75 -10.31 20.25 -20.12
C GLN A 75 -9.65 18.93 -19.80
N ALA A 76 -9.54 18.55 -18.53
CA ALA A 76 -9.01 17.25 -18.11
C ALA A 76 -9.82 16.06 -18.70
N ILE A 77 -11.15 16.17 -18.78
CA ILE A 77 -12.00 15.16 -19.44
C ILE A 77 -11.66 15.03 -20.92
N ILE A 78 -11.52 16.17 -21.61
CA ILE A 78 -11.20 16.22 -23.04
C ILE A 78 -9.82 15.60 -23.27
N ASP A 79 -8.81 16.03 -22.52
CA ASP A 79 -7.43 15.58 -22.68
C ASP A 79 -7.28 14.09 -22.37
N TYR A 80 -7.98 13.60 -21.35
CA TYR A 80 -7.99 12.19 -20.99
C TYR A 80 -8.61 11.32 -22.08
N THR A 81 -9.75 11.74 -22.62
CA THR A 81 -10.41 11.02 -23.70
C THR A 81 -9.56 11.06 -24.98
N ALA A 82 -9.02 12.22 -25.32
CA ALA A 82 -8.15 12.39 -26.48
C ALA A 82 -6.87 11.55 -26.37
N PHE A 83 -6.31 11.40 -25.18
CA PHE A 83 -5.13 10.57 -24.93
C PHE A 83 -5.34 9.13 -25.42
N PHE A 84 -6.43 8.48 -25.03
CA PHE A 84 -6.72 7.10 -25.48
C PHE A 84 -7.13 7.05 -26.95
N THR A 85 -7.95 7.99 -27.41
CA THR A 85 -8.39 8.03 -28.82
C THR A 85 -7.20 8.17 -29.76
N ASN A 86 -6.23 9.01 -29.43
CA ASN A 86 -5.02 9.20 -30.23
C ASN A 86 -4.14 7.95 -30.24
N GLN A 87 -4.00 7.25 -29.13
CA GLN A 87 -3.25 6.00 -29.10
C GLN A 87 -3.92 4.91 -29.95
N LEU A 88 -5.26 4.77 -29.83
CA LEU A 88 -6.03 3.83 -30.64
C LEU A 88 -5.92 4.12 -32.14
N ALA A 89 -5.90 5.40 -32.53
CA ALA A 89 -5.78 5.79 -33.91
C ALA A 89 -4.37 5.59 -34.49
N SER A 90 -3.34 5.62 -33.66
CA SER A 90 -1.95 5.58 -34.09
C SER A 90 -1.34 4.17 -34.06
N SER A 91 -1.87 3.25 -33.26
CA SER A 91 -1.30 1.91 -33.11
C SER A 91 -2.34 0.89 -32.62
N SER A 92 -2.05 -0.40 -32.87
CA SER A 92 -2.78 -1.52 -32.30
C SER A 92 -2.40 -1.81 -30.83
N LYS A 93 -1.72 -0.84 -30.18
CA LYS A 93 -1.21 -0.96 -28.84
C LYS A 93 -1.45 0.33 -28.06
N ILE A 94 -1.95 0.22 -26.84
CA ILE A 94 -2.07 1.33 -25.91
C ILE A 94 -0.96 1.20 -24.87
N ASP A 95 -0.09 2.17 -24.82
CA ASP A 95 1.00 2.21 -23.84
C ASP A 95 0.52 2.88 -22.55
N LEU A 96 0.76 2.19 -21.41
CA LEU A 96 0.45 2.66 -20.07
C LEU A 96 1.72 2.83 -19.20
N GLY A 97 2.85 3.00 -19.86
CA GLY A 97 4.15 3.22 -19.21
C GLY A 97 4.60 2.02 -18.37
N ASN A 98 4.98 2.29 -17.11
CA ASN A 98 5.46 1.24 -16.22
C ASN A 98 4.38 0.23 -15.80
N LEU A 99 3.09 0.56 -15.93
CA LEU A 99 2.02 -0.37 -15.64
C LEU A 99 1.98 -1.53 -16.64
N GLY A 100 2.31 -1.26 -17.90
CA GLY A 100 2.26 -2.24 -18.97
C GLY A 100 1.67 -1.69 -20.25
N HIS A 101 1.10 -2.56 -21.06
CA HIS A 101 0.44 -2.16 -22.29
C HIS A 101 -0.72 -3.08 -22.69
N LEU A 102 -1.68 -2.50 -23.40
CA LEU A 102 -2.79 -3.23 -24.00
C LEU A 102 -2.50 -3.47 -25.48
N LYS A 103 -2.61 -4.71 -25.92
CA LYS A 103 -2.61 -5.11 -27.34
C LYS A 103 -4.03 -5.29 -27.81
N ILE A 104 -4.30 -4.89 -29.05
CA ILE A 104 -5.58 -5.09 -29.71
C ILE A 104 -5.40 -6.19 -30.76
N THR A 105 -6.08 -7.31 -30.57
CA THR A 105 -6.05 -8.45 -31.50
C THR A 105 -7.47 -8.93 -31.71
N ASN A 106 -7.93 -8.93 -32.97
CA ASN A 106 -9.28 -9.38 -33.33
C ASN A 106 -10.39 -8.71 -32.48
N ASP A 107 -10.32 -7.40 -32.33
CA ASP A 107 -11.25 -6.58 -31.52
C ASP A 107 -11.27 -6.92 -30.02
N ALA A 108 -10.33 -7.72 -29.54
CA ALA A 108 -10.15 -8.02 -28.14
C ALA A 108 -8.90 -7.32 -27.56
N TYR A 109 -9.01 -6.83 -26.34
CA TYR A 109 -7.91 -6.24 -25.61
C TYR A 109 -7.21 -7.29 -24.76
N THR A 110 -5.89 -7.39 -24.87
CA THR A 110 -5.05 -8.23 -24.01
C THR A 110 -4.05 -7.34 -23.28
N PHE A 111 -4.02 -7.43 -21.96
CA PHE A 111 -3.10 -6.64 -21.13
C PHE A 111 -1.83 -7.44 -20.84
N GLU A 112 -0.69 -6.83 -21.09
CA GLU A 112 0.62 -7.32 -20.69
C GLU A 112 1.20 -6.36 -19.65
N SER A 113 1.32 -6.83 -18.40
CA SER A 113 1.85 -6.03 -17.29
C SER A 113 3.38 -5.97 -17.33
N ASN A 114 3.93 -4.79 -17.15
CA ASN A 114 5.36 -4.58 -16.87
C ASN A 114 5.63 -4.53 -15.35
N TYR A 115 4.57 -4.48 -14.55
CA TYR A 115 4.68 -4.37 -13.10
C TYR A 115 5.05 -5.71 -12.48
N ASN A 116 6.18 -5.76 -11.80
CA ASN A 116 6.64 -6.95 -11.08
C ASN A 116 6.87 -6.62 -9.61
N SER A 117 5.91 -6.97 -8.76
CA SER A 117 6.01 -6.76 -7.31
C SER A 117 7.10 -7.58 -6.63
N ALA A 118 7.53 -8.70 -7.23
CA ALA A 118 8.56 -9.57 -6.67
C ALA A 118 9.94 -8.88 -6.54
N HIS A 119 10.18 -7.79 -7.28
CA HIS A 119 11.40 -6.99 -7.13
C HIS A 119 11.48 -6.21 -5.81
N TYR A 120 10.34 -5.92 -5.20
CA TYR A 120 10.27 -5.05 -4.01
C TYR A 120 10.30 -5.84 -2.70
N PHE A 121 9.92 -7.11 -2.73
CA PHE A 121 9.79 -7.92 -1.53
C PHE A 121 10.52 -9.24 -1.69
N GLN A 122 11.49 -9.52 -0.82
CA GLN A 122 12.16 -10.82 -0.78
C GLN A 122 11.52 -11.73 0.27
N PRO A 123 11.48 -13.06 0.03
CA PRO A 123 11.04 -14.00 1.03
C PRO A 123 11.87 -13.91 2.32
N ILE A 124 11.22 -13.94 3.46
CA ILE A 124 11.88 -13.90 4.78
C ILE A 124 11.89 -15.33 5.34
N HIS A 125 13.09 -15.82 5.67
CA HIS A 125 13.26 -17.08 6.37
C HIS A 125 13.04 -16.87 7.88
N LEU A 126 12.08 -17.57 8.46
CA LEU A 126 11.78 -17.50 9.90
C LEU A 126 12.92 -18.02 10.78
N ASP A 127 13.72 -18.97 10.27
CA ASP A 127 14.84 -19.56 11.03
C ASP A 127 15.92 -18.53 11.41
N LYS A 128 15.88 -17.33 10.83
CA LYS A 128 16.78 -16.23 11.18
C LYS A 128 16.17 -15.22 12.15
N VAL A 129 14.88 -15.31 12.41
CA VAL A 129 14.28 -14.58 13.53
C VAL A 129 14.54 -15.45 14.77
N GLN A 130 15.78 -15.44 15.27
CA GLN A 130 15.99 -15.69 16.68
C GLN A 130 15.17 -14.61 17.36
N ILE A 131 14.00 -15.01 17.87
CA ILE A 131 13.44 -14.31 19.00
C ILE A 131 14.59 -14.44 20.01
N GLU A 132 15.42 -13.42 20.16
CA GLU A 132 16.10 -13.21 21.41
C GLU A 132 14.94 -13.29 22.38
N ASP A 133 14.77 -14.47 23.02
CA ASP A 133 14.10 -14.55 24.28
C ASP A 133 14.74 -13.39 25.04
N GLN A 134 13.99 -12.30 25.10
CA GLN A 134 14.27 -11.31 26.11
C GLN A 134 14.19 -12.13 27.38
N THR A 135 15.35 -12.75 27.66
CA THR A 135 15.68 -13.28 28.97
C THR A 135 14.97 -12.33 29.88
N GLU A 136 13.92 -12.88 30.50
CA GLU A 136 13.29 -12.28 31.63
C GLU A 136 14.31 -11.35 32.22
N ASN A 137 14.16 -10.05 31.98
CA ASN A 137 14.79 -9.10 32.82
C ASN A 137 14.35 -9.59 34.17
N ASN A 138 15.24 -10.34 34.82
CA ASN A 138 15.22 -10.53 36.24
C ASN A 138 14.97 -9.14 36.78
N PHE A 139 13.72 -8.76 36.83
CA PHE A 139 13.27 -7.85 37.82
C PHE A 139 13.75 -8.53 39.10
N ASN A 140 15.03 -8.32 39.40
CA ASN A 140 15.51 -8.37 40.74
C ASN A 140 14.50 -7.53 41.49
N ASN A 141 13.48 -8.23 41.98
CA ASN A 141 12.65 -7.82 43.09
C ASN A 141 13.61 -7.71 44.29
N SER A 142 14.58 -6.85 44.18
CA SER A 142 15.04 -6.04 45.26
C SER A 142 13.76 -5.32 45.68
N THR A 143 12.88 -6.07 46.38
CA THR A 143 11.86 -5.47 47.20
C THR A 143 12.64 -4.52 48.08
N LYS A 144 12.82 -3.30 47.54
CA LYS A 144 13.33 -2.18 48.31
C LYS A 144 12.41 -2.11 49.50
N LYS A 145 12.92 -2.64 50.64
CA LYS A 145 12.17 -2.73 51.90
C LYS A 145 11.96 -1.31 52.43
N TRP A 146 11.44 -0.47 51.62
CA TRP A 146 11.22 0.95 51.92
C TRP A 146 10.21 1.12 53.08
N TRP A 147 9.40 0.10 53.36
CA TRP A 147 8.52 0.06 54.50
C TRP A 147 9.29 -0.05 55.85
N ILE A 148 10.59 -0.43 55.84
CA ILE A 148 11.44 -0.47 57.03
C ILE A 148 11.76 0.96 57.52
N LEU A 149 11.84 1.91 56.63
CA LEU A 149 12.14 3.32 56.96
C LEU A 149 11.09 3.94 57.90
N PRO A 150 9.78 3.87 57.62
CA PRO A 150 8.76 4.37 58.54
C PRO A 150 8.74 3.62 59.88
N LEU A 151 9.09 2.36 59.89
CA LEU A 151 9.14 1.56 61.10
C LEU A 151 10.28 2.00 62.03
N ILE A 152 11.45 2.32 61.48
CA ILE A 152 12.59 2.88 62.22
C ILE A 152 12.24 4.26 62.80
N ILE A 153 11.57 5.11 62.07
CA ILE A 153 11.13 6.44 62.52
C ILE A 153 10.12 6.31 63.69
N ALA A 154 9.18 5.39 63.57
CA ALA A 154 8.20 5.14 64.63
C ALA A 154 8.85 4.62 65.92
N ALA A 155 9.81 3.71 65.82
CA ALA A 155 10.57 3.20 66.95
C ALA A 155 11.37 4.31 67.64
N ALA A 156 12.06 5.16 66.88
CA ALA A 156 12.79 6.29 67.42
C ALA A 156 11.90 7.29 68.15
N ALA A 157 10.70 7.57 67.67
CA ALA A 157 9.73 8.44 68.30
C ALA A 157 9.24 7.87 69.66
N ILE A 158 9.01 6.54 69.74
CA ILE A 158 8.59 5.92 70.99
C ILE A 158 9.73 6.00 72.06
N ILE A 159 10.96 5.76 71.62
CA ILE A 159 12.14 5.86 72.54
C ILE A 159 12.26 7.30 73.06
N ALA A 160 12.10 8.29 72.24
CA ALA A 160 12.18 9.68 72.64
C ALA A 160 11.09 10.10 73.65
N ILE A 161 9.89 9.48 73.58
CA ILE A 161 8.78 9.70 74.53
C ILE A 161 9.08 9.01 75.87
N LEU A 162 9.71 7.83 75.86
CA LEU A 162 10.02 7.08 77.06
C LEU A 162 11.21 7.62 77.87
N LEU A 163 12.07 8.41 77.23
CA LEU A 163 13.25 9.05 77.84
C LEU A 163 12.98 10.45 78.35
N LYS A 164 11.78 10.97 78.24
CA LYS A 164 11.34 12.29 78.70
C LYS A 164 10.58 12.16 80.00
#